data_5bc17cc025a906ff26532d0145aa9303
#
_entry.id   5bc17cc025a906ff26532d0145aa9303
#
_cell.length_a   1.000
_cell.length_b   1.000
_cell.length_c   1.000
_cell.angle_alpha   90.00
_cell.angle_beta   90.00
_cell.angle_gamma   90.00
#
_symmetry.space_group_name_H-M   'P 1'
#
loop_
_entity.id
_entity.type
_entity.pdbx_description
1 polymer ?
#
loop_
_entity_poly.entity_id
_entity_poly.type
_entity_poly.pdbx_seq_one_letter_code
_entity_poly.pdbx_strand_id
1 'polypeptide(L)'
;MLCHAVLVLLAASLSGTEALAAVPLGGAAALRNAAVVFLKPHAANDACESFVRSLLKKSGVEVGPTIIKVASQINEQKLIDQHYGALATLAMDTQPAALSLSVAAEESFEMTFGKQWSATLPSMLRNDEALKVLGVDGMALESMWRGGVQVKLAPGTYVSKLDLSATAHDGALDECFTINGFYPAMRQKFVEDGASVRCMVCEWDEAQLSWKAFRRELIGATKPADALPGSARSELLARWKELGLAEEPSMGLNGVHASAGPLEGLKERCIWAGASLEKDELAQQLVSAGGLSGEVLDEWLRDNPAVCLGGQTDKVFDLTEELSAAAVVELVQQQQQQPCA
;
A
#
# COMPACT_ATOMS: atom_id res chain seq x y z
N MET A 1 -39.55 17.14 -69.86
CA MET A 1 -39.39 18.59 -69.68
C MET A 1 -38.20 18.78 -68.78
N LEU A 2 -37.08 19.02 -69.36
CA LEU A 2 -36.36 20.27 -69.46
C LEU A 2 -35.83 20.77 -68.10
N CYS A 3 -34.53 20.59 -67.92
CA CYS A 3 -33.47 21.62 -67.97
C CYS A 3 -33.26 22.29 -66.63
N HIS A 4 -32.10 22.49 -66.06
CA HIS A 4 -30.83 22.98 -66.57
C HIS A 4 -29.69 22.63 -65.58
N ALA A 5 -28.55 22.30 -66.14
CA ALA A 5 -27.26 22.30 -65.45
C ALA A 5 -26.80 23.72 -65.24
N VAL A 6 -26.19 23.99 -64.07
CA VAL A 6 -25.23 25.10 -63.93
C VAL A 6 -23.97 24.59 -63.22
N LEU A 7 -22.93 24.59 -64.00
CA LEU A 7 -21.55 24.36 -63.63
C LEU A 7 -21.00 25.66 -63.03
N VAL A 8 -20.46 25.61 -61.81
CA VAL A 8 -19.57 26.67 -61.33
C VAL A 8 -18.30 26.02 -60.79
N LEU A 9 -17.24 26.22 -61.57
CA LEU A 9 -15.85 26.05 -61.14
C LEU A 9 -15.49 27.16 -60.20
N LEU A 10 -14.86 26.85 -59.05
CA LEU A 10 -13.95 27.79 -58.39
C LEU A 10 -12.87 27.03 -57.61
N ALA A 11 -11.69 27.16 -58.13
CA ALA A 11 -10.37 27.36 -57.54
C ALA A 11 -9.99 26.56 -56.30
N ALA A 12 -9.02 25.70 -56.51
CA ALA A 12 -8.14 25.13 -55.52
C ALA A 12 -7.33 26.23 -54.82
N SER A 13 -7.34 26.23 -53.47
CA SER A 13 -6.26 26.79 -52.71
C SER A 13 -5.68 25.66 -51.84
N LEU A 14 -4.52 25.21 -52.23
CA LEU A 14 -3.61 24.42 -51.49
C LEU A 14 -3.10 25.20 -50.29
N SER A 15 -3.47 24.83 -49.06
CA SER A 15 -2.69 25.12 -47.87
C SER A 15 -2.42 23.81 -47.19
N GLY A 16 -1.30 23.21 -47.59
CA GLY A 16 -0.71 22.05 -46.89
C GLY A 16 -0.17 22.51 -45.55
N THR A 17 -0.85 22.13 -44.49
CA THR A 17 -0.21 21.94 -43.20
C THR A 17 0.07 20.46 -43.09
N GLU A 18 1.24 20.06 -43.55
CA GLU A 18 1.83 18.79 -43.13
C GLU A 18 1.93 18.79 -41.62
N ALA A 19 1.06 18.03 -40.97
CA ALA A 19 1.31 17.62 -39.60
C ALA A 19 2.62 16.83 -39.63
N LEU A 20 3.69 17.45 -39.12
CA LEU A 20 4.91 16.72 -38.79
C LEU A 20 4.49 15.60 -37.82
N ALA A 21 4.38 14.40 -38.35
CA ALA A 21 4.37 13.20 -37.53
C ALA A 21 5.70 13.22 -36.77
N ALA A 22 5.63 13.38 -35.45
CA ALA A 22 6.76 13.24 -34.58
C ALA A 22 7.33 11.84 -34.80
N VAL A 23 8.50 11.79 -35.44
CA VAL A 23 9.31 10.56 -35.54
C VAL A 23 9.65 10.19 -34.09
N PRO A 24 9.26 9.02 -33.58
CA PRO A 24 9.70 8.58 -32.27
C PRO A 24 11.22 8.44 -32.33
N LEU A 25 11.93 9.31 -31.61
CA LEU A 25 13.34 9.17 -31.31
C LEU A 25 13.54 7.81 -30.67
N GLY A 26 14.42 7.00 -31.23
CA GLY A 26 14.78 5.62 -31.00
C GLY A 26 14.26 4.99 -29.70
N GLY A 27 13.51 3.92 -29.83
CA GLY A 27 12.75 3.27 -28.77
C GLY A 27 13.56 2.89 -27.56
N ALA A 28 13.54 3.75 -26.53
CA ALA A 28 13.67 3.27 -25.17
C ALA A 28 12.48 2.32 -24.94
N ALA A 29 12.74 1.11 -24.45
CA ALA A 29 11.67 0.20 -24.07
C ALA A 29 10.71 0.95 -23.15
N ALA A 30 9.40 0.83 -23.36
CA ALA A 30 8.42 1.51 -22.52
C ALA A 30 8.63 1.07 -21.07
N LEU A 31 8.62 2.03 -20.14
CA LEU A 31 8.77 1.75 -18.71
C LEU A 31 7.72 0.73 -18.26
N ARG A 32 8.16 -0.39 -17.74
CA ARG A 32 7.29 -1.49 -17.30
C ARG A 32 6.75 -1.25 -15.90
N ASN A 33 5.57 -1.76 -15.65
CA ASN A 33 5.06 -1.86 -14.29
C ASN A 33 5.83 -2.93 -13.51
N ALA A 34 6.16 -2.63 -12.25
CA ALA A 34 6.85 -3.56 -11.37
C ALA A 34 6.28 -3.51 -9.95
N ALA A 35 5.73 -4.62 -9.48
CA ALA A 35 5.11 -4.78 -8.18
C ALA A 35 5.79 -5.86 -7.35
N VAL A 36 5.58 -5.82 -6.05
CA VAL A 36 5.81 -6.95 -5.16
C VAL A 36 4.50 -7.71 -4.96
N VAL A 37 4.53 -9.01 -5.16
CA VAL A 37 3.47 -9.93 -4.73
C VAL A 37 4.04 -10.87 -3.69
N PHE A 38 3.41 -10.98 -2.53
CA PHE A 38 3.85 -11.97 -1.56
C PHE A 38 2.69 -12.76 -0.96
N LEU A 39 2.97 -14.02 -0.65
CA LEU A 39 2.12 -14.86 0.16
C LEU A 39 2.35 -14.53 1.63
N LYS A 40 1.27 -14.21 2.32
CA LYS A 40 1.27 -13.96 3.76
C LYS A 40 1.56 -15.25 4.53
N PRO A 41 2.04 -15.21 5.78
CA PRO A 41 2.49 -16.39 6.51
C PRO A 41 1.52 -17.57 6.50
N HIS A 42 0.22 -17.33 6.68
CA HIS A 42 -0.80 -18.38 6.66
C HIS A 42 -1.03 -19.03 5.29
N ALA A 43 -0.53 -18.43 4.21
CA ALA A 43 -0.61 -18.95 2.83
C ALA A 43 0.76 -19.22 2.20
N ALA A 44 1.85 -19.12 2.97
CA ALA A 44 3.23 -19.27 2.48
C ALA A 44 3.63 -20.75 2.29
N ASN A 45 2.89 -21.50 1.47
CA ASN A 45 3.13 -22.90 1.13
C ASN A 45 3.32 -23.09 -0.37
N ASP A 46 3.79 -24.29 -0.79
CA ASP A 46 4.10 -24.59 -2.18
C ASP A 46 2.87 -24.61 -3.10
N ALA A 47 1.71 -25.03 -2.58
CA ALA A 47 0.47 -25.10 -3.34
C ALA A 47 -0.05 -23.71 -3.67
N CYS A 48 -0.10 -22.83 -2.69
CA CYS A 48 -0.48 -21.42 -2.88
C CYS A 48 0.50 -20.68 -3.79
N GLU A 49 1.80 -20.90 -3.62
CA GLU A 49 2.82 -20.30 -4.48
C GLU A 49 2.65 -20.73 -5.94
N SER A 50 2.55 -22.03 -6.18
CA SER A 50 2.37 -22.60 -7.54
C SER A 50 1.11 -22.07 -8.19
N PHE A 51 0.00 -21.97 -7.42
CA PHE A 51 -1.25 -21.42 -7.90
C PHE A 51 -1.11 -19.94 -8.27
N VAL A 52 -0.66 -19.08 -7.35
CA VAL A 52 -0.55 -17.64 -7.59
C VAL A 52 0.42 -17.33 -8.72
N ARG A 53 1.58 -18.00 -8.77
CA ARG A 53 2.55 -17.88 -9.84
C ARG A 53 1.97 -18.26 -11.21
N SER A 54 1.18 -19.34 -11.27
CA SER A 54 0.52 -19.78 -12.50
C SER A 54 -0.52 -18.76 -12.95
N LEU A 55 -1.30 -18.22 -12.05
CA LEU A 55 -2.32 -17.20 -12.32
C LEU A 55 -1.69 -15.92 -12.89
N LEU A 56 -0.64 -15.40 -12.25
CA LEU A 56 0.10 -14.23 -12.70
C LEU A 56 0.67 -14.42 -14.10
N LYS A 57 1.37 -15.55 -14.35
CA LYS A 57 1.96 -15.85 -15.65
C LYS A 57 0.92 -15.97 -16.78
N LYS A 58 -0.23 -16.58 -16.51
CA LYS A 58 -1.34 -16.68 -17.49
C LYS A 58 -1.90 -15.32 -17.88
N SER A 59 -1.77 -14.32 -17.02
CA SER A 59 -2.21 -12.94 -17.26
C SER A 59 -1.12 -12.05 -17.89
N GLY A 60 -0.02 -12.64 -18.37
CA GLY A 60 1.06 -11.89 -19.02
C GLY A 60 2.05 -11.24 -18.06
N VAL A 61 1.98 -11.55 -16.73
CA VAL A 61 2.91 -11.04 -15.74
C VAL A 61 4.15 -11.92 -15.72
N GLU A 62 5.32 -11.31 -15.86
CA GLU A 62 6.60 -11.94 -15.60
C GLU A 62 6.83 -12.03 -14.09
N VAL A 63 7.11 -13.24 -13.62
CA VAL A 63 7.25 -13.49 -12.18
C VAL A 63 8.68 -13.93 -11.90
N GLY A 64 9.41 -13.12 -11.18
CA GLY A 64 10.78 -13.36 -10.75
C GLY A 64 10.91 -14.57 -9.79
N PRO A 65 12.12 -14.90 -9.37
CA PRO A 65 12.36 -15.97 -8.41
C PRO A 65 11.66 -15.68 -7.09
N THR A 66 11.32 -16.73 -6.34
CA THR A 66 10.77 -16.59 -5.00
C THR A 66 11.86 -16.22 -4.00
N ILE A 67 11.62 -15.17 -3.25
CA ILE A 67 12.44 -14.70 -2.13
C ILE A 67 11.70 -15.08 -0.85
N ILE A 68 12.29 -15.96 -0.04
CA ILE A 68 11.72 -16.35 1.25
C ILE A 68 12.32 -15.48 2.34
N LYS A 69 11.47 -14.86 3.14
CA LYS A 69 11.86 -14.13 4.36
C LYS A 69 11.26 -14.88 5.55
N VAL A 70 12.10 -15.38 6.43
CA VAL A 70 11.67 -16.07 7.65
C VAL A 70 11.43 -15.08 8.79
N ALA A 71 10.67 -15.48 9.80
CA ALA A 71 10.26 -14.67 10.94
C ALA A 71 11.41 -13.88 11.58
N SER A 72 12.55 -14.51 11.82
CA SER A 72 13.74 -13.85 12.41
C SER A 72 14.24 -12.69 11.52
N GLN A 73 14.36 -12.91 10.20
CA GLN A 73 14.76 -11.87 9.26
C GLN A 73 13.75 -10.71 9.22
N ILE A 74 12.45 -11.04 9.19
CA ILE A 74 11.38 -10.05 9.19
C ILE A 74 11.45 -9.18 10.44
N ASN A 75 11.67 -9.80 11.60
CA ASN A 75 11.77 -9.13 12.89
C ASN A 75 13.03 -8.27 13.02
N GLU A 76 14.21 -8.85 12.77
CA GLU A 76 15.50 -8.20 12.93
C GLU A 76 15.70 -7.02 11.98
N GLN A 77 15.27 -7.19 10.72
CA GLN A 77 15.34 -6.15 9.70
C GLN A 77 14.13 -5.21 9.70
N LYS A 78 13.16 -5.42 10.61
CA LYS A 78 11.91 -4.64 10.68
C LYS A 78 11.17 -4.55 9.33
N LEU A 79 11.19 -5.63 8.52
CA LEU A 79 10.66 -5.59 7.16
C LEU A 79 9.16 -5.27 7.13
N ILE A 80 8.37 -5.88 8.03
CA ILE A 80 6.94 -5.63 8.09
C ILE A 80 6.63 -4.24 8.66
N ASP A 81 7.48 -3.74 9.56
CA ASP A 81 7.34 -2.39 10.14
C ASP A 81 7.61 -1.33 9.06
N GLN A 82 8.66 -1.51 8.24
CA GLN A 82 8.93 -0.65 7.08
C GLN A 82 7.83 -0.72 6.03
N HIS A 83 7.27 -1.91 5.78
CA HIS A 83 6.17 -2.12 4.84
C HIS A 83 4.93 -1.31 5.22
N TYR A 84 4.49 -1.39 6.48
CA TYR A 84 3.36 -0.61 6.98
C TYR A 84 3.69 0.86 7.29
N GLY A 85 4.99 1.22 7.31
CA GLY A 85 5.45 2.61 7.39
C GLY A 85 4.80 3.41 8.52
N ALA A 86 4.13 4.50 8.18
CA ALA A 86 3.54 5.43 9.14
C ALA A 86 2.60 4.76 10.17
N LEU A 87 1.87 3.71 9.78
CA LEU A 87 0.99 2.99 10.69
C LEU A 87 1.79 2.28 11.79
N ALA A 88 2.90 1.63 11.42
CA ALA A 88 3.80 0.96 12.34
C ALA A 88 4.51 1.98 13.25
N THR A 89 5.02 3.06 12.67
CA THR A 89 5.70 4.14 13.40
C THR A 89 4.78 4.75 14.46
N LEU A 90 3.53 5.06 14.10
CA LEU A 90 2.55 5.58 15.06
C LEU A 90 2.25 4.60 16.20
N ALA A 91 2.20 3.29 15.88
CA ALA A 91 1.88 2.27 16.85
C ALA A 91 3.03 1.96 17.81
N MET A 92 4.27 1.89 17.32
CA MET A 92 5.41 1.31 18.03
C MET A 92 6.47 2.33 18.45
N ASP A 93 6.70 3.36 17.64
CA ASP A 93 7.85 4.24 17.82
C ASP A 93 7.48 5.66 18.29
N THR A 94 6.26 6.14 17.95
CA THR A 94 5.84 7.50 18.27
C THR A 94 5.41 7.62 19.73
N GLN A 95 6.04 8.53 20.46
CA GLN A 95 5.57 8.91 21.79
C GLN A 95 4.24 9.65 21.65
N PRO A 96 3.17 9.27 22.37
CA PRO A 96 1.87 9.93 22.28
C PRO A 96 1.93 11.44 22.50
N ALA A 97 2.82 11.91 23.40
CA ALA A 97 3.03 13.33 23.66
C ALA A 97 3.67 14.11 22.50
N ALA A 98 4.32 13.42 21.56
CA ALA A 98 4.91 14.03 20.36
C ALA A 98 3.92 14.14 19.20
N LEU A 99 2.73 13.52 19.32
CA LEU A 99 1.71 13.57 18.28
C LEU A 99 0.98 14.90 18.30
N SER A 100 1.10 15.66 17.22
CA SER A 100 0.33 16.90 17.03
C SER A 100 -1.02 16.57 16.41
N LEU A 101 -2.10 16.88 17.09
CA LEU A 101 -3.47 16.70 16.61
C LEU A 101 -4.00 18.00 15.98
N SER A 102 -4.89 17.86 15.02
CA SER A 102 -5.70 18.99 14.58
C SER A 102 -6.76 19.32 15.65
N VAL A 103 -7.26 20.55 15.65
CA VAL A 103 -8.33 20.99 16.55
C VAL A 103 -9.54 20.05 16.47
N ALA A 104 -9.95 19.66 15.25
CA ALA A 104 -11.07 18.73 15.04
C ALA A 104 -10.80 17.33 15.63
N ALA A 105 -9.54 16.86 15.60
CA ALA A 105 -9.16 15.58 16.20
C ALA A 105 -9.20 15.65 17.74
N GLU A 106 -8.73 16.75 18.34
CA GLU A 106 -8.81 16.97 19.80
C GLU A 106 -10.27 17.05 20.24
N GLU A 107 -11.13 17.79 19.54
CA GLU A 107 -12.57 17.86 19.80
C GLU A 107 -13.25 16.48 19.71
N SER A 108 -12.92 15.69 18.68
CA SER A 108 -13.44 14.32 18.53
C SER A 108 -13.00 13.41 19.67
N PHE A 109 -11.76 13.56 20.13
CA PHE A 109 -11.21 12.83 21.26
C PHE A 109 -11.95 13.22 22.55
N GLU A 110 -12.11 14.52 22.83
CA GLU A 110 -12.80 15.02 24.01
C GLU A 110 -14.28 14.62 24.04
N MET A 111 -14.98 14.69 22.90
CA MET A 111 -16.36 14.22 22.79
C MET A 111 -16.49 12.72 23.07
N THR A 112 -15.52 11.93 22.65
CA THR A 112 -15.57 10.47 22.81
C THR A 112 -15.26 10.02 24.22
N PHE A 113 -14.24 10.61 24.86
CA PHE A 113 -13.71 10.13 26.13
C PHE A 113 -14.07 11.04 27.32
N GLY A 114 -14.65 12.21 27.08
CA GLY A 114 -14.95 13.22 28.14
C GLY A 114 -13.71 13.82 28.79
N LYS A 115 -12.55 13.75 28.13
CA LYS A 115 -11.25 14.21 28.61
C LYS A 115 -10.47 14.88 27.51
N GLN A 116 -9.71 15.90 27.84
CA GLN A 116 -8.78 16.52 26.90
C GLN A 116 -7.63 15.59 26.57
N TRP A 117 -7.12 15.67 25.35
CA TRP A 117 -5.96 14.90 24.89
C TRP A 117 -4.78 15.00 25.85
N SER A 118 -4.40 16.23 26.20
CA SER A 118 -3.28 16.50 27.12
C SER A 118 -3.44 15.86 28.50
N ALA A 119 -4.67 15.78 29.02
CA ALA A 119 -4.96 15.19 30.32
C ALA A 119 -4.87 13.65 30.32
N THR A 120 -4.95 13.00 29.14
CA THR A 120 -4.86 11.55 29.02
C THR A 120 -3.45 11.03 28.71
N LEU A 121 -2.51 11.90 28.34
CA LEU A 121 -1.13 11.51 28.03
C LEU A 121 -0.45 10.64 29.10
N PRO A 122 -0.64 10.86 30.42
CA PRO A 122 -0.05 9.98 31.43
C PRO A 122 -0.57 8.53 31.42
N SER A 123 -1.79 8.31 30.88
CA SER A 123 -2.42 6.99 30.73
C SER A 123 -2.31 6.44 29.32
N MET A 124 -1.59 7.13 28.42
CA MET A 124 -1.43 6.73 27.02
C MET A 124 -0.07 6.09 26.81
N LEU A 125 -0.06 4.82 26.45
CA LEU A 125 1.14 4.03 26.26
C LEU A 125 1.37 3.74 24.77
N ARG A 126 2.62 3.67 24.36
CA ARG A 126 2.99 3.00 23.11
C ARG A 126 2.63 1.53 23.23
N ASN A 127 2.43 0.85 22.10
CA ASN A 127 2.00 -0.54 22.16
C ASN A 127 3.05 -1.47 22.79
N ASP A 128 4.34 -1.25 22.57
CA ASP A 128 5.40 -2.02 23.21
C ASP A 128 5.43 -1.84 24.75
N GLU A 129 5.13 -0.64 25.22
CA GLU A 129 4.97 -0.34 26.63
C GLU A 129 3.72 -1.00 27.20
N ALA A 130 2.59 -0.91 26.48
CA ALA A 130 1.32 -1.52 26.88
C ALA A 130 1.44 -3.06 26.98
N LEU A 131 2.04 -3.72 25.99
CA LEU A 131 2.32 -5.16 26.03
C LEU A 131 3.11 -5.56 27.26
N LYS A 132 4.16 -4.78 27.60
CA LYS A 132 5.02 -5.04 28.75
C LYS A 132 4.31 -4.79 30.09
N VAL A 133 3.62 -3.64 30.23
CA VAL A 133 2.96 -3.25 31.47
C VAL A 133 1.77 -4.14 31.79
N LEU A 134 1.00 -4.51 30.74
CA LEU A 134 -0.17 -5.39 30.90
C LEU A 134 0.20 -6.89 30.92
N GLY A 135 1.43 -7.25 30.56
CA GLY A 135 1.89 -8.65 30.49
C GLY A 135 1.14 -9.48 29.46
N VAL A 136 0.73 -8.88 28.35
CA VAL A 136 -0.07 -9.51 27.31
C VAL A 136 0.68 -9.58 25.97
N ASP A 137 0.25 -10.47 25.07
CA ASP A 137 0.72 -10.52 23.69
C ASP A 137 -0.06 -9.57 22.77
N GLY A 138 0.34 -9.52 21.49
CA GLY A 138 -0.31 -8.67 20.50
C GLY A 138 -1.78 -8.99 20.26
N MET A 139 -2.16 -10.26 20.29
CA MET A 139 -3.54 -10.71 20.07
C MET A 139 -4.45 -10.28 21.22
N ALA A 140 -3.97 -10.44 22.46
CA ALA A 140 -4.69 -9.97 23.64
C ALA A 140 -4.83 -8.44 23.65
N LEU A 141 -3.77 -7.70 23.30
CA LEU A 141 -3.84 -6.24 23.18
C LEU A 141 -4.85 -5.79 22.12
N GLU A 142 -4.87 -6.44 20.94
CA GLU A 142 -5.88 -6.16 19.91
C GLU A 142 -7.30 -6.41 20.43
N SER A 143 -7.52 -7.50 21.18
CA SER A 143 -8.82 -7.81 21.77
C SER A 143 -9.27 -6.73 22.75
N MET A 144 -8.38 -6.31 23.64
CA MET A 144 -8.64 -5.20 24.58
C MET A 144 -8.90 -3.88 23.84
N TRP A 145 -8.15 -3.63 22.77
CA TRP A 145 -8.29 -2.44 21.96
C TRP A 145 -9.64 -2.42 21.22
N ARG A 146 -10.08 -3.54 20.65
CA ARG A 146 -11.37 -3.67 19.97
C ARG A 146 -12.55 -3.68 20.92
N GLY A 147 -12.40 -4.24 22.11
CA GLY A 147 -13.41 -4.23 23.17
C GLY A 147 -13.60 -2.85 23.82
N GLY A 148 -12.61 -1.97 23.69
CA GLY A 148 -12.63 -0.63 24.22
C GLY A 148 -13.39 0.39 23.39
N VAL A 149 -13.48 1.61 23.89
CA VAL A 149 -14.06 2.76 23.16
C VAL A 149 -13.01 3.33 22.24
N GLN A 150 -13.36 3.54 20.98
CA GLN A 150 -12.43 3.95 19.92
C GLN A 150 -12.82 5.28 19.29
N VAL A 151 -11.80 6.04 18.85
CA VAL A 151 -11.96 7.25 18.05
C VAL A 151 -10.95 7.28 16.91
N LYS A 152 -11.37 7.72 15.73
CA LYS A 152 -10.48 8.03 14.60
C LYS A 152 -10.06 9.48 14.70
N LEU A 153 -8.75 9.74 14.79
CA LEU A 153 -8.19 11.09 14.87
C LEU A 153 -7.74 11.62 13.50
N ALA A 154 -7.25 10.72 12.65
CA ALA A 154 -6.82 11.03 11.28
C ALA A 154 -6.85 9.76 10.43
N PRO A 155 -6.67 9.82 9.10
CA PRO A 155 -6.41 8.64 8.29
C PRO A 155 -5.22 7.84 8.87
N GLY A 156 -5.44 6.54 9.13
CA GLY A 156 -4.42 5.66 9.73
C GLY A 156 -4.14 5.88 11.22
N THR A 157 -4.82 6.80 11.91
CA THR A 157 -4.60 7.11 13.33
C THR A 157 -5.86 6.89 14.13
N TYR A 158 -5.87 5.83 14.93
CA TYR A 158 -7.01 5.44 15.76
C TYR A 158 -6.54 5.29 17.21
N VAL A 159 -7.31 5.80 18.16
CA VAL A 159 -7.06 5.64 19.59
C VAL A 159 -8.17 4.82 20.21
N SER A 160 -7.82 3.93 21.11
CA SER A 160 -8.77 3.23 21.98
C SER A 160 -8.40 3.41 23.44
N LYS A 161 -9.42 3.63 24.28
CA LYS A 161 -9.35 3.32 25.69
C LYS A 161 -9.54 1.81 25.83
N LEU A 162 -8.51 1.11 26.26
CA LEU A 162 -8.50 -0.35 26.34
C LEU A 162 -9.57 -0.89 27.29
N ASP A 163 -10.21 -1.99 26.92
CA ASP A 163 -11.01 -2.77 27.86
C ASP A 163 -10.09 -3.62 28.74
N LEU A 164 -9.82 -3.13 29.95
CA LEU A 164 -8.95 -3.80 30.92
C LEU A 164 -9.65 -4.96 31.66
N SER A 165 -10.97 -5.13 31.49
CA SER A 165 -11.72 -6.19 32.19
C SER A 165 -11.37 -7.59 31.72
N ALA A 166 -10.80 -7.71 30.52
CA ALA A 166 -10.43 -8.99 29.88
C ALA A 166 -9.11 -9.58 30.41
N THR A 167 -8.36 -8.89 31.26
CA THR A 167 -7.05 -9.34 31.74
C THR A 167 -6.97 -9.24 33.26
N ALA A 168 -6.30 -10.25 33.87
CA ALA A 168 -5.90 -10.21 35.27
C ALA A 168 -4.65 -9.31 35.41
N HIS A 169 -4.80 -7.99 35.22
CA HIS A 169 -3.75 -7.07 35.63
C HIS A 169 -3.88 -6.81 37.14
N ASP A 170 -2.78 -6.54 37.79
CA ASP A 170 -2.68 -6.33 39.24
C ASP A 170 -3.30 -5.01 39.74
N GLY A 171 -4.13 -4.34 38.91
CA GLY A 171 -4.75 -3.07 39.25
C GLY A 171 -3.81 -1.86 39.18
N ALA A 172 -2.64 -2.01 38.57
CA ALA A 172 -1.65 -0.94 38.42
C ALA A 172 -2.12 0.23 37.54
N LEU A 173 -3.17 0.01 36.70
CA LEU A 173 -3.71 1.01 35.80
C LEU A 173 -5.24 1.08 35.94
N ASP A 174 -5.77 2.26 36.30
CA ASP A 174 -7.20 2.54 36.26
C ASP A 174 -7.74 2.71 34.84
N GLU A 175 -6.90 3.17 33.92
CA GLU A 175 -7.20 3.31 32.51
C GLU A 175 -5.91 3.27 31.67
N CYS A 176 -6.04 2.80 30.45
CA CYS A 176 -4.96 2.76 29.48
C CYS A 176 -5.49 3.09 28.09
N PHE A 177 -4.78 3.93 27.36
CA PHE A 177 -5.04 4.26 25.96
C PHE A 177 -3.87 3.82 25.10
N THR A 178 -4.16 3.36 23.86
CA THR A 178 -3.11 3.09 22.86
C THR A 178 -3.54 3.58 21.49
N ILE A 179 -2.54 3.99 20.70
CA ILE A 179 -2.72 4.35 19.28
C ILE A 179 -2.49 3.11 18.44
N ASN A 180 -3.43 2.78 17.53
CA ASN A 180 -3.34 1.65 16.63
C ASN A 180 -3.01 0.31 17.32
N GLY A 181 -3.64 0.03 18.48
CA GLY A 181 -3.37 -1.14 19.31
C GLY A 181 -3.63 -2.51 18.64
N PHE A 182 -4.16 -2.50 17.42
CA PHE A 182 -4.28 -3.67 16.56
C PHE A 182 -2.97 -4.04 15.84
N TYR A 183 -2.01 -3.12 15.76
CA TYR A 183 -0.79 -3.33 14.99
C TYR A 183 0.09 -4.47 15.53
N PRO A 184 0.33 -4.60 16.83
CA PRO A 184 1.11 -5.72 17.38
C PRO A 184 0.58 -7.09 16.97
N ALA A 185 -0.73 -7.29 16.93
CA ALA A 185 -1.33 -8.55 16.48
C ALA A 185 -1.11 -8.80 14.98
N MET A 186 -1.20 -7.74 14.16
CA MET A 186 -0.84 -7.82 12.74
C MET A 186 0.62 -8.23 12.56
N ARG A 187 1.53 -7.56 13.28
CA ARG A 187 2.97 -7.80 13.24
C ARG A 187 3.33 -9.21 13.72
N GLN A 188 2.71 -9.67 14.79
CA GLN A 188 2.97 -10.97 15.42
C GLN A 188 2.86 -12.11 14.41
N LYS A 189 1.86 -12.10 13.53
CA LYS A 189 1.66 -13.10 12.48
C LYS A 189 2.83 -13.25 11.50
N PHE A 190 3.67 -12.22 11.36
CA PHE A 190 4.83 -12.23 10.48
C PHE A 190 6.13 -12.60 11.19
N VAL A 191 6.18 -12.45 12.52
CA VAL A 191 7.40 -12.61 13.31
C VAL A 191 7.35 -13.75 14.32
N GLU A 192 6.20 -14.45 14.43
CA GLU A 192 6.08 -15.63 15.27
C GLU A 192 6.91 -16.80 14.72
N ASP A 193 7.33 -17.69 15.60
CA ASP A 193 8.17 -18.84 15.24
C ASP A 193 7.54 -19.68 14.14
N GLY A 194 8.31 -19.97 13.10
CA GLY A 194 7.87 -20.73 11.93
C GLY A 194 7.18 -19.91 10.84
N ALA A 195 6.85 -18.63 11.09
CA ALA A 195 6.29 -17.77 10.07
C ALA A 195 7.31 -17.46 8.96
N SER A 196 6.81 -17.32 7.75
CA SER A 196 7.60 -16.86 6.61
C SER A 196 6.73 -16.14 5.59
N VAL A 197 7.36 -15.34 4.75
CA VAL A 197 6.74 -14.68 3.59
C VAL A 197 7.43 -15.19 2.34
N ARG A 198 6.66 -15.51 1.30
CA ARG A 198 7.17 -15.87 -0.04
C ARG A 198 6.90 -14.71 -0.98
N CYS A 199 7.93 -13.95 -1.26
CA CYS A 199 7.87 -12.71 -2.05
C CYS A 199 8.34 -12.95 -3.48
N MET A 200 7.70 -12.29 -4.44
CA MET A 200 8.04 -12.30 -5.86
C MET A 200 8.00 -10.87 -6.39
N VAL A 201 9.02 -10.47 -7.13
CA VAL A 201 8.95 -9.26 -7.96
C VAL A 201 8.24 -9.64 -9.26
N CYS A 202 7.24 -8.87 -9.63
CA CYS A 202 6.37 -9.09 -10.76
C CYS A 202 6.45 -7.89 -11.70
N GLU A 203 6.64 -8.14 -13.00
CA GLU A 203 6.77 -7.10 -14.02
C GLU A 203 5.85 -7.38 -15.20
N TRP A 204 5.28 -6.33 -15.78
CA TRP A 204 4.41 -6.44 -16.94
C TRP A 204 4.30 -5.14 -17.72
N ASP A 205 3.80 -5.25 -18.96
CA ASP A 205 3.50 -4.11 -19.81
C ASP A 205 2.08 -3.58 -19.51
N GLU A 206 1.95 -2.29 -19.27
CA GLU A 206 0.67 -1.62 -19.05
C GLU A 206 -0.32 -1.83 -20.20
N ALA A 207 0.18 -1.92 -21.43
CA ALA A 207 -0.67 -2.14 -22.60
C ALA A 207 -1.34 -3.53 -22.62
N GLN A 208 -0.75 -4.52 -21.92
CA GLN A 208 -1.30 -5.86 -21.78
C GLN A 208 -2.21 -6.01 -20.56
N LEU A 209 -1.84 -5.38 -19.45
CA LEU A 209 -2.54 -5.45 -18.18
C LEU A 209 -2.39 -4.10 -17.44
N SER A 210 -3.48 -3.35 -17.30
CA SER A 210 -3.41 -2.11 -16.53
C SER A 210 -3.15 -2.40 -15.05
N TRP A 211 -2.50 -1.46 -14.33
CA TRP A 211 -2.28 -1.62 -12.89
C TRP A 211 -3.60 -1.82 -12.14
N LYS A 212 -4.63 -1.08 -12.56
CA LYS A 212 -5.98 -1.23 -12.02
C LYS A 212 -6.55 -2.63 -12.20
N ALA A 213 -6.41 -3.23 -13.39
CA ALA A 213 -6.84 -4.60 -13.64
C ALA A 213 -6.00 -5.62 -12.88
N PHE A 214 -4.66 -5.44 -12.83
CA PHE A 214 -3.78 -6.24 -11.98
C PHE A 214 -4.27 -6.28 -10.53
N ARG A 215 -4.56 -5.13 -9.95
CA ARG A 215 -4.96 -5.03 -8.55
C ARG A 215 -6.38 -5.56 -8.29
N ARG A 216 -7.34 -5.15 -9.12
CA ARG A 216 -8.77 -5.40 -8.86
C ARG A 216 -9.25 -6.72 -9.40
N GLU A 217 -8.78 -7.13 -10.59
CA GLU A 217 -9.26 -8.30 -11.29
C GLU A 217 -8.36 -9.50 -11.07
N LEU A 218 -7.04 -9.33 -11.11
CA LEU A 218 -6.09 -10.43 -10.98
C LEU A 218 -5.79 -10.78 -9.51
N ILE A 219 -5.53 -9.79 -8.66
CA ILE A 219 -5.30 -10.01 -7.22
C ILE A 219 -6.64 -10.12 -6.48
N GLY A 220 -7.58 -9.21 -6.73
CA GLY A 220 -8.91 -9.20 -6.12
C GLY A 220 -9.03 -8.32 -4.88
N ALA A 221 -10.28 -8.07 -4.45
CA ALA A 221 -10.62 -7.24 -3.30
C ALA A 221 -9.97 -7.74 -2.00
N THR A 222 -9.71 -6.82 -1.06
CA THR A 222 -9.10 -7.15 0.24
C THR A 222 -9.90 -8.17 1.03
N LYS A 223 -11.24 -8.12 0.97
CA LYS A 223 -12.11 -9.16 1.48
C LYS A 223 -12.34 -10.19 0.38
N PRO A 224 -11.86 -11.44 0.53
CA PRO A 224 -11.91 -12.45 -0.54
C PRO A 224 -13.31 -12.75 -1.07
N ALA A 225 -14.33 -12.65 -0.21
CA ALA A 225 -15.74 -12.86 -0.60
C ALA A 225 -16.27 -11.78 -1.56
N ASP A 226 -15.65 -10.60 -1.58
CA ASP A 226 -16.03 -9.49 -2.45
C ASP A 226 -15.12 -9.42 -3.70
N ALA A 227 -14.13 -10.33 -3.80
CA ALA A 227 -13.20 -10.38 -4.92
C ALA A 227 -13.85 -11.01 -6.16
N LEU A 228 -13.48 -10.52 -7.33
CA LEU A 228 -13.99 -11.04 -8.59
C LEU A 228 -13.63 -12.53 -8.75
N PRO A 229 -14.55 -13.37 -9.23
CA PRO A 229 -14.27 -14.77 -9.53
C PRO A 229 -13.06 -14.93 -10.44
N GLY A 230 -12.18 -15.88 -10.14
CA GLY A 230 -10.94 -16.10 -10.90
C GLY A 230 -9.76 -15.24 -10.42
N SER A 231 -9.96 -14.24 -9.56
CA SER A 231 -8.87 -13.51 -8.93
C SER A 231 -8.14 -14.37 -7.88
N ALA A 232 -6.89 -14.00 -7.56
CA ALA A 232 -6.07 -14.75 -6.60
C ALA A 232 -6.79 -14.94 -5.24
N ARG A 233 -7.39 -13.88 -4.71
CA ARG A 233 -8.08 -13.94 -3.40
C ARG A 233 -9.39 -14.69 -3.44
N SER A 234 -10.18 -14.60 -4.52
CA SER A 234 -11.40 -15.39 -4.66
C SER A 234 -11.11 -16.88 -4.79
N GLU A 235 -10.07 -17.25 -5.54
CA GLU A 235 -9.66 -18.64 -5.71
C GLU A 235 -9.03 -19.23 -4.43
N LEU A 236 -8.24 -18.43 -3.70
CA LEU A 236 -7.76 -18.84 -2.38
C LEU A 236 -8.92 -19.13 -1.43
N LEU A 237 -9.98 -18.31 -1.44
CA LEU A 237 -11.19 -18.55 -0.66
C LEU A 237 -11.93 -19.82 -1.14
N ALA A 238 -12.15 -19.97 -2.45
CA ALA A 238 -12.91 -21.09 -2.98
C ALA A 238 -12.20 -22.44 -2.77
N ARG A 239 -10.87 -22.44 -2.78
CA ARG A 239 -10.02 -23.65 -2.80
C ARG A 239 -9.12 -23.78 -1.57
N TRP A 240 -9.42 -23.09 -0.47
CA TRP A 240 -8.51 -22.98 0.66
C TRP A 240 -8.04 -24.32 1.23
N LYS A 241 -8.95 -25.33 1.33
CA LYS A 241 -8.60 -26.67 1.81
C LYS A 241 -7.68 -27.40 0.83
N GLU A 242 -7.96 -27.31 -0.47
CA GLU A 242 -7.14 -27.89 -1.54
C GLU A 242 -5.75 -27.28 -1.57
N LEU A 243 -5.66 -25.97 -1.32
CA LEU A 243 -4.42 -25.21 -1.30
C LEU A 243 -3.68 -25.31 0.07
N GLY A 244 -4.19 -26.12 1.00
CA GLY A 244 -3.52 -26.42 2.25
C GLY A 244 -3.50 -25.27 3.27
N LEU A 245 -4.50 -24.37 3.21
CA LEU A 245 -4.68 -23.35 4.24
C LEU A 245 -5.34 -23.99 5.48
N ALA A 246 -4.93 -23.58 6.67
CA ALA A 246 -5.48 -24.08 7.92
C ALA A 246 -6.87 -23.51 8.24
N GLU A 247 -7.13 -22.30 7.75
CA GLU A 247 -8.36 -21.55 8.01
C GLU A 247 -8.94 -20.98 6.71
N GLU A 248 -10.24 -20.76 6.72
CA GLU A 248 -10.93 -20.09 5.62
C GLU A 248 -10.45 -18.63 5.48
N PRO A 249 -10.04 -18.19 4.28
CA PRO A 249 -9.62 -16.83 4.05
C PRO A 249 -10.68 -15.79 4.42
N SER A 250 -10.22 -14.72 5.06
CA SER A 250 -11.02 -13.59 5.51
C SER A 250 -10.34 -12.27 5.15
N MET A 251 -10.93 -11.12 5.48
CA MET A 251 -10.31 -9.82 5.25
C MET A 251 -8.92 -9.70 5.93
N GLY A 252 -8.75 -10.26 7.13
CA GLY A 252 -7.47 -10.27 7.85
C GLY A 252 -6.52 -11.38 7.39
N LEU A 253 -7.04 -12.46 6.80
CA LEU A 253 -6.33 -13.64 6.32
C LEU A 253 -6.57 -13.85 4.82
N ASN A 254 -6.31 -12.84 4.00
CA ASN A 254 -6.64 -12.88 2.57
C ASN A 254 -5.58 -13.53 1.67
N GLY A 255 -4.56 -14.15 2.26
CA GLY A 255 -3.58 -15.00 1.61
C GLY A 255 -2.47 -14.28 0.86
N VAL A 256 -2.81 -13.28 0.05
CA VAL A 256 -1.85 -12.61 -0.83
C VAL A 256 -1.88 -11.09 -0.65
N HIS A 257 -0.68 -10.50 -0.64
CA HIS A 257 -0.46 -9.06 -0.79
C HIS A 257 0.05 -8.76 -2.19
N ALA A 258 -0.31 -7.60 -2.71
CA ALA A 258 0.31 -7.02 -3.91
C ALA A 258 0.33 -5.50 -3.78
N SER A 259 1.39 -4.88 -4.30
CA SER A 259 1.56 -3.42 -4.32
C SER A 259 0.36 -2.73 -4.96
N ALA A 260 -0.08 -1.61 -4.42
CA ALA A 260 -1.26 -0.89 -4.89
C ALA A 260 -0.96 0.10 -6.04
N GLY A 261 0.30 0.51 -6.19
CA GLY A 261 0.73 1.43 -7.22
C GLY A 261 2.25 1.40 -7.43
N PRO A 262 2.77 2.13 -8.43
CA PRO A 262 4.18 2.09 -8.80
C PRO A 262 5.15 2.53 -7.71
N LEU A 263 4.83 3.60 -6.96
CA LEU A 263 5.68 4.08 -5.87
C LEU A 263 5.68 3.14 -4.68
N GLU A 264 4.51 2.58 -4.33
CA GLU A 264 4.42 1.55 -3.30
C GLU A 264 5.19 0.30 -3.74
N GLY A 265 5.07 -0.11 -5.01
CA GLY A 265 5.83 -1.21 -5.58
C GLY A 265 7.34 -0.97 -5.53
N LEU A 266 7.81 0.25 -5.79
CA LEU A 266 9.22 0.64 -5.66
C LEU A 266 9.70 0.50 -4.22
N LYS A 267 8.97 1.08 -3.26
CA LYS A 267 9.25 0.93 -1.83
C LYS A 267 9.33 -0.55 -1.42
N GLU A 268 8.35 -1.32 -1.81
CA GLU A 268 8.27 -2.73 -1.44
C GLU A 268 9.38 -3.57 -2.06
N ARG A 269 9.80 -3.28 -3.31
CA ARG A 269 10.99 -3.93 -3.90
C ARG A 269 12.25 -3.65 -3.11
N CYS A 270 12.43 -2.42 -2.61
CA CYS A 270 13.55 -2.09 -1.72
C CYS A 270 13.49 -2.90 -0.43
N ILE A 271 12.33 -3.00 0.22
CA ILE A 271 12.15 -3.68 1.50
C ILE A 271 12.28 -5.20 1.36
N TRP A 272 11.54 -5.82 0.45
CA TRP A 272 11.40 -7.28 0.38
C TRP A 272 12.41 -7.95 -0.52
N ALA A 273 12.83 -7.27 -1.60
CA ALA A 273 13.73 -7.82 -2.60
C ALA A 273 15.14 -7.21 -2.55
N GLY A 274 15.38 -6.19 -1.72
CA GLY A 274 16.68 -5.53 -1.61
C GLY A 274 17.06 -4.73 -2.85
N ALA A 275 16.06 -4.22 -3.59
CA ALA A 275 16.31 -3.35 -4.73
C ALA A 275 16.99 -2.04 -4.28
N SER A 276 17.88 -1.52 -5.11
CA SER A 276 18.54 -0.22 -4.91
C SER A 276 17.85 0.83 -5.77
N LEU A 277 17.52 1.98 -5.21
CA LEU A 277 16.94 3.11 -5.96
C LEU A 277 17.83 3.55 -7.13
N GLU A 278 19.14 3.45 -6.97
CA GLU A 278 20.10 3.78 -8.03
C GLU A 278 20.00 2.87 -9.25
N LYS A 279 19.50 1.65 -9.08
CA LYS A 279 19.39 0.62 -10.13
C LYS A 279 17.97 0.35 -10.58
N ASP A 280 16.99 0.84 -9.84
CA ASP A 280 15.58 0.65 -10.17
C ASP A 280 15.19 1.60 -11.32
N GLU A 281 14.59 1.07 -12.35
CA GLU A 281 14.25 1.81 -13.58
C GLU A 281 13.25 2.94 -13.31
N LEU A 282 12.22 2.69 -12.49
CA LEU A 282 11.26 3.72 -12.12
C LEU A 282 11.92 4.84 -11.31
N ALA A 283 12.77 4.49 -10.34
CA ALA A 283 13.50 5.48 -9.55
C ALA A 283 14.40 6.35 -10.44
N GLN A 284 15.14 5.73 -11.37
CA GLN A 284 15.97 6.46 -12.33
C GLN A 284 15.15 7.41 -13.20
N GLN A 285 13.98 6.98 -13.67
CA GLN A 285 13.09 7.82 -14.49
C GLN A 285 12.49 8.97 -13.68
N LEU A 286 12.08 8.75 -12.44
CA LEU A 286 11.57 9.80 -11.54
C LEU A 286 12.63 10.88 -11.27
N VAL A 287 13.88 10.48 -11.11
CA VAL A 287 15.00 11.43 -10.91
C VAL A 287 15.38 12.12 -12.20
N SER A 288 15.62 11.36 -13.28
CA SER A 288 16.19 11.93 -14.52
C SER A 288 15.16 12.67 -15.37
N ALA A 289 13.98 12.10 -15.57
CA ALA A 289 12.91 12.65 -16.39
C ALA A 289 11.88 13.41 -15.54
N GLY A 290 11.52 12.87 -14.36
CA GLY A 290 10.59 13.50 -13.42
C GLY A 290 11.15 14.72 -12.71
N GLY A 291 12.48 14.87 -12.65
CA GLY A 291 13.14 16.01 -12.00
C GLY A 291 13.12 15.97 -10.46
N LEU A 292 12.80 14.81 -9.85
CA LEU A 292 12.90 14.65 -8.41
C LEU A 292 14.38 14.57 -7.96
N SER A 293 14.70 15.14 -6.82
CA SER A 293 15.97 14.77 -6.17
C SER A 293 15.87 13.37 -5.54
N GLY A 294 17.00 12.68 -5.43
CA GLY A 294 17.03 11.38 -4.74
C GLY A 294 16.53 11.46 -3.29
N GLU A 295 16.83 12.58 -2.61
CA GLU A 295 16.37 12.84 -1.24
C GLU A 295 14.86 12.95 -1.14
N VAL A 296 14.21 13.66 -2.07
CA VAL A 296 12.74 13.78 -2.13
C VAL A 296 12.10 12.43 -2.44
N LEU A 297 12.67 11.65 -3.37
CA LEU A 297 12.17 10.32 -3.65
C LEU A 297 12.27 9.40 -2.43
N ASP A 298 13.40 9.42 -1.72
CA ASP A 298 13.57 8.65 -0.48
C ASP A 298 12.55 9.04 0.60
N GLU A 299 12.31 10.35 0.78
CA GLU A 299 11.27 10.85 1.68
C GLU A 299 9.88 10.34 1.27
N TRP A 300 9.53 10.41 -0.02
CA TRP A 300 8.25 9.91 -0.51
C TRP A 300 8.02 8.44 -0.20
N LEU A 301 9.04 7.63 -0.43
CA LEU A 301 8.95 6.18 -0.19
C LEU A 301 8.91 5.85 1.31
N ARG A 302 9.63 6.59 2.15
CA ARG A 302 9.68 6.36 3.59
C ARG A 302 8.42 6.84 4.29
N ASP A 303 8.02 8.09 4.04
CA ASP A 303 7.06 8.82 4.87
C ASP A 303 5.67 8.95 4.24
N ASN A 304 5.55 8.67 2.93
CA ASN A 304 4.31 8.87 2.17
C ASN A 304 3.68 10.24 2.47
N PRO A 305 4.42 11.36 2.25
CA PRO A 305 3.94 12.68 2.62
C PRO A 305 2.73 13.11 1.80
N ALA A 306 1.99 14.09 2.29
CA ALA A 306 1.03 14.81 1.46
C ALA A 306 1.78 15.72 0.49
N VAL A 307 1.50 15.57 -0.80
CA VAL A 307 2.11 16.33 -1.88
C VAL A 307 1.03 16.85 -2.82
N CYS A 308 1.33 17.86 -3.60
CA CYS A 308 0.45 18.25 -4.68
C CYS A 308 0.96 17.66 -5.99
N LEU A 309 0.16 16.84 -6.66
CA LEU A 309 0.43 16.29 -7.98
C LEU A 309 -0.83 16.40 -8.85
N GLY A 310 -0.66 16.87 -10.09
CA GLY A 310 -1.79 17.02 -11.02
C GLY A 310 -2.89 17.95 -10.50
N GLY A 311 -2.55 18.95 -9.68
CA GLY A 311 -3.49 19.86 -9.06
C GLY A 311 -4.30 19.30 -7.89
N GLN A 312 -3.98 18.09 -7.43
CA GLN A 312 -4.58 17.46 -6.27
C GLN A 312 -3.56 17.34 -5.13
N THR A 313 -4.01 17.57 -3.90
CA THR A 313 -3.16 17.43 -2.70
C THR A 313 -3.66 16.25 -1.87
N ASP A 314 -2.84 15.22 -1.77
CA ASP A 314 -3.08 14.04 -0.93
C ASP A 314 -1.75 13.32 -0.68
N LYS A 315 -1.79 12.19 0.02
CA LYS A 315 -0.64 11.29 0.20
C LYS A 315 -0.12 10.83 -1.16
N VAL A 316 1.20 10.84 -1.34
CA VAL A 316 1.80 10.56 -2.65
C VAL A 316 1.46 9.17 -3.18
N PHE A 317 1.30 8.17 -2.31
CA PHE A 317 0.87 6.83 -2.74
C PHE A 317 -0.59 6.83 -3.19
N ASP A 318 -1.50 7.55 -2.50
CA ASP A 318 -2.91 7.64 -2.89
C ASP A 318 -3.09 8.35 -4.24
N LEU A 319 -2.26 9.39 -4.51
CA LEU A 319 -2.26 10.10 -5.80
C LEU A 319 -1.71 9.27 -6.97
N THR A 320 -0.91 8.25 -6.68
CA THR A 320 -0.26 7.40 -7.69
C THR A 320 -0.79 5.96 -7.73
N GLU A 321 -1.75 5.65 -6.86
CA GLU A 321 -2.40 4.34 -6.78
C GLU A 321 -3.07 3.98 -8.12
N GLU A 322 -2.87 2.74 -8.57
CA GLU A 322 -3.44 2.20 -9.82
C GLU A 322 -3.00 2.93 -11.12
N LEU A 323 -2.09 3.90 -11.07
CA LEU A 323 -1.48 4.45 -12.28
C LEU A 323 -0.42 3.50 -12.84
N SER A 324 -0.07 3.67 -14.12
CA SER A 324 1.11 2.99 -14.67
C SER A 324 2.40 3.67 -14.20
N ALA A 325 3.53 2.94 -14.24
CA ALA A 325 4.83 3.51 -13.92
C ALA A 325 5.16 4.74 -14.80
N ALA A 326 4.85 4.68 -16.10
CA ALA A 326 5.03 5.79 -17.01
C ALA A 326 4.15 7.00 -16.66
N ALA A 327 2.87 6.76 -16.32
CA ALA A 327 1.96 7.83 -15.93
C ALA A 327 2.40 8.55 -14.65
N VAL A 328 3.01 7.84 -13.70
CA VAL A 328 3.57 8.47 -12.49
C VAL A 328 4.75 9.38 -12.85
N VAL A 329 5.63 8.96 -13.75
CA VAL A 329 6.74 9.82 -14.22
C VAL A 329 6.20 11.07 -14.91
N GLU A 330 5.22 10.92 -15.81
CA GLU A 330 4.58 12.04 -16.50
C GLU A 330 3.90 13.01 -15.51
N LEU A 331 3.20 12.49 -14.51
CA LEU A 331 2.54 13.28 -13.48
C LEU A 331 3.53 14.13 -12.68
N VAL A 332 4.68 13.54 -12.33
CA VAL A 332 5.77 14.24 -11.64
C VAL A 332 6.42 15.30 -12.54
N GLN A 333 6.64 15.01 -13.83
CA GLN A 333 7.16 16.00 -14.79
C GLN A 333 6.23 17.21 -14.94
N GLN A 334 4.94 16.96 -15.05
CA GLN A 334 3.94 18.04 -15.17
C GLN A 334 3.95 18.94 -13.93
N GLN A 335 4.13 18.37 -12.75
CA GLN A 335 4.21 19.13 -11.50
C GLN A 335 5.41 20.09 -11.46
N GLN A 336 6.57 19.68 -12.01
CA GLN A 336 7.74 20.56 -12.12
C GLN A 336 7.51 21.75 -13.06
N GLN A 337 6.68 21.57 -14.07
CA GLN A 337 6.35 22.62 -15.04
C GLN A 337 5.23 23.55 -14.57
N GLN A 338 4.30 23.05 -13.76
CA GLN A 338 3.16 23.77 -13.23
C GLN A 338 3.00 23.47 -11.73
N PRO A 339 3.78 24.16 -10.87
CA PRO A 339 3.64 24.00 -9.43
C PRO A 339 2.21 24.32 -8.98
N CYS A 340 1.74 23.61 -7.96
CA CYS A 340 0.45 23.94 -7.33
C CYS A 340 0.49 25.36 -6.76
N ALA A 341 -0.57 26.11 -6.95
CA ALA A 341 -0.73 27.47 -6.47
C ALA A 341 -0.88 27.52 -4.94
#